data_a3c59465a48d926ff7f401d1a746de41
#
_entry.id   a3c59465a48d926ff7f401d1a746de41
#
_cell.length_a   1.000
_cell.length_b   1.000
_cell.length_c   1.000
_cell.angle_alpha   90.00
_cell.angle_beta   90.00
_cell.angle_gamma   90.00
#
_symmetry.space_group_name_H-M   'P 1'
#
loop_
_entity.id
_entity.type
_entity.pdbx_description
1 polymer ?
#
loop_
_entity_poly.entity_id
_entity_poly.type
_entity_poly.pdbx_seq_one_letter_code
_entity_poly.pdbx_strand_id
1 'polypeptide(L)'
;MPDEEKMTIDERRKYLRLIKKRYLKAGKLERGRLLEEMEVVTGLHRKSLIRLLSSDLKRKPRRKHRGRTYGPEVDDALRIISQSLDHLCAERLQPNLVWMATHLAHHGELETSSHLLEQLSHISVSTVKRTLKRIGQDEPRLPRRRPSRGNKGTRDVPMERIAWNEQQPGHFEADLVHHCGLSASGEYVHTIQMIDVATAWSERVAVLGRSYLVMEGGFRRILSRLPFPMLQLHPDNGSEFFNDHLLRFWKDAVVDLRLSRNRPYQKNDNRFVEQKQSTLVRAYLGYDRLDSVAQTNGLNQLYDMMWLYYNFFSHRDP
;
A
#
# COMPACT_ATOMS: atom_id res chain seq x y z
N MET A 1 -10.66 -5.61 -27.88
CA MET A 1 -12.04 -5.98 -28.17
C MET A 1 -12.86 -4.72 -27.98
N PRO A 2 -13.59 -4.23 -28.98
CA PRO A 2 -14.46 -3.07 -28.80
C PRO A 2 -15.54 -3.44 -27.78
N ASP A 3 -15.87 -2.51 -26.90
CA ASP A 3 -16.97 -2.62 -25.94
C ASP A 3 -18.26 -2.91 -26.73
N GLU A 4 -18.82 -4.10 -26.56
CA GLU A 4 -20.14 -4.42 -27.11
C GLU A 4 -21.14 -3.43 -26.51
N GLU A 5 -21.75 -2.64 -27.36
CA GLU A 5 -22.74 -1.63 -27.02
C GLU A 5 -23.96 -2.30 -26.37
N LYS A 6 -23.97 -2.37 -25.05
CA LYS A 6 -25.07 -3.02 -24.30
C LYS A 6 -26.33 -2.19 -24.36
N MET A 7 -27.41 -2.78 -24.83
CA MET A 7 -28.73 -2.14 -24.87
C MET A 7 -29.11 -1.51 -23.51
N THR A 8 -29.61 -0.29 -23.54
CA THR A 8 -30.19 0.39 -22.37
C THR A 8 -31.51 -0.28 -21.92
N ILE A 9 -31.96 0.04 -20.71
CA ILE A 9 -33.23 -0.51 -20.16
C ILE A 9 -34.41 -0.16 -21.03
N ASP A 10 -34.43 1.03 -21.62
CA ASP A 10 -35.56 1.50 -22.43
C ASP A 10 -35.54 0.86 -23.82
N GLU A 11 -34.37 0.63 -24.42
CA GLU A 11 -34.21 -0.12 -25.68
C GLU A 11 -34.63 -1.58 -25.51
N ARG A 12 -34.19 -2.26 -24.44
CA ARG A 12 -34.62 -3.63 -24.13
C ARG A 12 -36.14 -3.71 -24.02
N ARG A 13 -36.79 -2.76 -23.35
CA ARG A 13 -38.25 -2.75 -23.20
C ARG A 13 -38.96 -2.45 -24.49
N LYS A 14 -38.42 -1.56 -25.35
CA LYS A 14 -38.93 -1.30 -26.68
C LYS A 14 -38.89 -2.56 -27.53
N TYR A 15 -37.77 -3.24 -27.59
CA TYR A 15 -37.57 -4.51 -28.27
C TYR A 15 -38.57 -5.59 -27.78
N LEU A 16 -38.63 -5.82 -26.47
CA LEU A 16 -39.56 -6.79 -25.89
C LEU A 16 -41.04 -6.47 -26.20
N ARG A 17 -41.44 -5.22 -26.27
CA ARG A 17 -42.80 -4.83 -26.67
C ARG A 17 -43.11 -5.22 -28.12
N LEU A 18 -42.17 -5.06 -29.03
CA LEU A 18 -42.34 -5.44 -30.44
C LEU A 18 -42.49 -6.96 -30.60
N ILE A 19 -41.69 -7.75 -29.90
CA ILE A 19 -41.70 -9.21 -29.98
C ILE A 19 -42.84 -9.84 -29.18
N LYS A 20 -43.35 -9.18 -28.15
CA LYS A 20 -44.39 -9.72 -27.25
C LYS A 20 -45.62 -10.25 -28.02
N LYS A 21 -46.10 -9.54 -29.03
CA LYS A 21 -47.25 -9.95 -29.84
C LYS A 21 -47.00 -11.27 -30.58
N ARG A 22 -45.79 -11.45 -31.13
CA ARG A 22 -45.37 -12.66 -31.82
C ARG A 22 -45.18 -13.82 -30.82
N TYR A 23 -44.53 -13.56 -29.68
CA TYR A 23 -44.32 -14.55 -28.62
C TYR A 23 -45.64 -15.10 -28.07
N LEU A 24 -46.63 -14.27 -27.84
CA LEU A 24 -47.92 -14.71 -27.31
C LEU A 24 -48.72 -15.61 -28.30
N LYS A 25 -48.56 -15.41 -29.62
CA LYS A 25 -49.18 -16.21 -30.66
C LYS A 25 -48.42 -17.50 -31.02
N ALA A 26 -47.15 -17.56 -30.66
CA ALA A 26 -46.25 -18.65 -31.03
C ALA A 26 -46.55 -19.97 -30.30
N GLY A 27 -46.36 -21.10 -30.98
CA GLY A 27 -46.40 -22.42 -30.39
C GLY A 27 -45.19 -22.72 -29.48
N LYS A 28 -45.18 -23.86 -28.77
CA LYS A 28 -44.16 -24.21 -27.77
C LYS A 28 -42.72 -24.16 -28.29
N LEU A 29 -42.47 -24.73 -29.48
CA LEU A 29 -41.14 -24.75 -30.10
C LEU A 29 -40.66 -23.35 -30.51
N GLU A 30 -41.56 -22.57 -31.13
CA GLU A 30 -41.23 -21.21 -31.57
C GLU A 30 -41.04 -20.27 -30.39
N ARG A 31 -41.79 -20.40 -29.29
CA ARG A 31 -41.51 -19.70 -28.01
C ARG A 31 -40.12 -19.96 -27.48
N GLY A 32 -39.65 -21.21 -27.60
CA GLY A 32 -38.27 -21.56 -27.20
C GLY A 32 -37.23 -20.79 -27.98
N ARG A 33 -37.34 -20.79 -29.30
CA ARG A 33 -36.44 -20.04 -30.22
C ARG A 33 -36.48 -18.53 -30.00
N LEU A 34 -37.67 -17.96 -29.81
CA LEU A 34 -37.81 -16.53 -29.52
C LEU A 34 -37.18 -16.13 -28.17
N LEU A 35 -37.23 -17.01 -27.17
CA LEU A 35 -36.56 -16.76 -25.89
C LEU A 35 -35.02 -16.78 -26.03
N GLU A 36 -34.49 -17.71 -26.80
CA GLU A 36 -33.02 -17.78 -27.07
C GLU A 36 -32.56 -16.53 -27.83
N GLU A 37 -33.30 -16.09 -28.86
CA GLU A 37 -33.01 -14.84 -29.56
C GLU A 37 -33.03 -13.64 -28.61
N MET A 38 -34.07 -13.53 -27.78
CA MET A 38 -34.17 -12.46 -26.79
C MET A 38 -33.06 -12.48 -25.74
N GLU A 39 -32.57 -13.67 -25.30
CA GLU A 39 -31.41 -13.79 -24.40
C GLU A 39 -30.15 -13.19 -25.02
N VAL A 40 -29.88 -13.56 -26.28
CA VAL A 40 -28.72 -13.05 -27.02
C VAL A 40 -28.79 -11.52 -27.19
N VAL A 41 -29.93 -11.02 -27.65
CA VAL A 41 -30.08 -9.58 -27.96
C VAL A 41 -30.14 -8.70 -26.71
N THR A 42 -30.82 -9.15 -25.65
CA THR A 42 -31.01 -8.31 -24.45
C THR A 42 -30.01 -8.57 -23.34
N GLY A 43 -29.29 -9.71 -23.34
CA GLY A 43 -28.44 -10.15 -22.26
C GLY A 43 -29.21 -10.49 -20.97
N LEU A 44 -30.54 -10.69 -21.04
CA LEU A 44 -31.37 -11.02 -19.89
C LEU A 44 -31.61 -12.52 -19.80
N HIS A 45 -31.49 -13.08 -18.62
CA HIS A 45 -31.74 -14.50 -18.36
C HIS A 45 -33.20 -14.89 -18.69
N ARG A 46 -33.39 -16.08 -19.25
CA ARG A 46 -34.67 -16.65 -19.72
C ARG A 46 -35.86 -16.46 -18.77
N LYS A 47 -35.68 -16.74 -17.47
CA LYS A 47 -36.70 -16.56 -16.42
C LYS A 47 -37.12 -15.10 -16.28
N SER A 48 -36.22 -14.15 -16.48
CA SER A 48 -36.49 -12.72 -16.42
C SER A 48 -37.29 -12.28 -17.64
N LEU A 49 -36.96 -12.80 -18.82
CA LEU A 49 -37.69 -12.54 -20.06
C LEU A 49 -39.14 -13.04 -19.97
N ILE A 50 -39.37 -14.28 -19.52
CA ILE A 50 -40.72 -14.85 -19.33
C ILE A 50 -41.54 -13.96 -18.39
N ARG A 51 -40.97 -13.53 -17.26
CA ARG A 51 -41.65 -12.66 -16.30
C ARG A 51 -41.95 -11.26 -16.86
N LEU A 52 -41.03 -10.70 -17.65
CA LEU A 52 -41.24 -9.42 -18.32
C LEU A 52 -42.32 -9.51 -19.40
N LEU A 53 -42.35 -10.57 -20.20
CA LEU A 53 -43.33 -10.79 -21.25
C LEU A 53 -44.74 -11.05 -20.69
N SER A 54 -44.88 -11.64 -19.52
CA SER A 54 -46.17 -11.81 -18.83
C SER A 54 -46.65 -10.55 -18.11
N SER A 55 -45.76 -9.53 -17.92
CA SER A 55 -46.10 -8.26 -17.26
C SER A 55 -46.36 -7.14 -18.24
N ASP A 56 -46.85 -5.99 -17.71
CA ASP A 56 -46.88 -4.73 -18.49
C ASP A 56 -45.45 -4.20 -18.60
N LEU A 57 -44.93 -4.13 -19.85
CA LEU A 57 -43.56 -3.65 -20.14
C LEU A 57 -43.39 -2.14 -19.96
N LYS A 58 -44.38 -1.43 -19.40
CA LYS A 58 -44.25 -0.01 -19.06
C LYS A 58 -43.34 0.16 -17.85
N ARG A 59 -42.40 1.11 -17.95
CA ARG A 59 -41.57 1.51 -16.83
C ARG A 59 -42.46 2.23 -15.81
N LYS A 60 -42.66 1.60 -14.66
CA LYS A 60 -43.32 2.30 -13.54
C LYS A 60 -42.38 3.37 -13.01
N PRO A 61 -42.70 4.65 -13.05
CA PRO A 61 -41.86 5.67 -12.41
C PRO A 61 -41.82 5.39 -10.91
N ARG A 62 -40.67 5.57 -10.30
CA ARG A 62 -40.54 5.50 -8.85
C ARG A 62 -41.35 6.66 -8.25
N ARG A 63 -42.48 6.38 -7.65
CA ARG A 63 -43.40 7.40 -7.08
C ARG A 63 -42.83 8.09 -5.83
N LYS A 64 -41.87 7.49 -5.12
CA LYS A 64 -41.22 8.12 -3.96
C LYS A 64 -39.73 7.82 -3.99
N HIS A 65 -38.87 8.83 -3.93
CA HIS A 65 -37.52 8.66 -3.50
C HIS A 65 -37.56 8.26 -2.02
N ARG A 66 -36.87 7.18 -1.64
CA ARG A 66 -36.59 6.90 -0.22
C ARG A 66 -35.78 8.09 0.28
N GLY A 67 -36.33 8.84 1.24
CA GLY A 67 -35.60 9.88 1.95
C GLY A 67 -34.31 9.31 2.58
N ARG A 68 -33.46 10.18 3.06
CA ARG A 68 -32.27 9.76 3.80
C ARG A 68 -32.69 9.15 5.14
N THR A 69 -32.21 7.98 5.47
CA THR A 69 -32.38 7.35 6.79
C THR A 69 -31.54 8.06 7.85
N TYR A 70 -30.36 8.55 7.45
CA TYR A 70 -29.40 9.24 8.29
C TYR A 70 -29.33 10.71 7.86
N GLY A 71 -29.56 11.61 8.83
CA GLY A 71 -29.66 13.06 8.65
C GLY A 71 -28.31 13.79 8.70
N PRO A 72 -28.38 15.15 8.72
CA PRO A 72 -27.17 15.99 8.84
C PRO A 72 -26.36 15.71 10.12
N GLU A 73 -27.03 15.46 11.24
CA GLU A 73 -26.35 15.14 12.53
C GLU A 73 -25.39 13.96 12.42
N VAL A 74 -25.81 12.89 11.69
CA VAL A 74 -24.94 11.73 11.42
C VAL A 74 -23.82 12.10 10.46
N ASP A 75 -24.08 12.96 9.48
CA ASP A 75 -23.06 13.45 8.55
C ASP A 75 -21.96 14.22 9.29
N ASP A 76 -22.34 15.13 10.19
CA ASP A 76 -21.42 15.94 10.98
C ASP A 76 -20.65 15.10 12.02
N ALA A 77 -21.32 14.19 12.71
CA ALA A 77 -20.66 13.25 13.60
C ALA A 77 -19.63 12.39 12.87
N LEU A 78 -19.97 11.83 11.68
CA LEU A 78 -19.04 11.05 10.88
C LEU A 78 -17.86 11.88 10.36
N ARG A 79 -18.07 13.18 10.07
CA ARG A 79 -17.00 14.10 9.68
C ARG A 79 -16.01 14.27 10.82
N ILE A 80 -16.48 14.68 12.00
CA ILE A 80 -15.64 14.93 13.17
C ILE A 80 -14.90 13.65 13.59
N ILE A 81 -15.60 12.52 13.71
CA ILE A 81 -14.98 11.23 14.06
C ILE A 81 -13.94 10.80 13.04
N SER A 82 -14.23 10.97 11.74
CA SER A 82 -13.29 10.62 10.67
C SER A 82 -12.03 11.49 10.67
N GLN A 83 -12.18 12.80 10.97
CA GLN A 83 -11.06 13.73 11.09
C GLN A 83 -10.20 13.41 12.31
N SER A 84 -10.82 13.15 13.47
CA SER A 84 -10.12 12.78 14.70
C SER A 84 -9.31 11.48 14.60
N LEU A 85 -9.65 10.61 13.65
CA LEU A 85 -8.97 9.33 13.38
C LEU A 85 -8.18 9.33 12.06
N ASP A 86 -7.70 10.48 11.60
CA ASP A 86 -6.92 10.62 10.35
C ASP A 86 -7.56 9.93 9.13
N HIS A 87 -8.90 10.03 9.03
CA HIS A 87 -9.68 9.49 7.91
C HIS A 87 -9.53 7.98 7.70
N LEU A 88 -9.66 7.21 8.75
CA LEU A 88 -9.72 5.74 8.67
C LEU A 88 -10.77 5.27 7.66
N CYS A 89 -10.54 4.09 7.07
CA CYS A 89 -11.51 3.46 6.18
C CYS A 89 -12.80 3.08 6.93
N ALA A 90 -13.92 3.02 6.20
CA ALA A 90 -15.23 2.78 6.78
C ALA A 90 -15.33 1.46 7.56
N GLU A 91 -14.59 0.44 7.13
CA GLU A 91 -14.53 -0.89 7.76
C GLU A 91 -13.92 -0.83 9.17
N ARG A 92 -12.91 0.02 9.37
CA ARG A 92 -12.27 0.23 10.68
C ARG A 92 -12.99 1.28 11.52
N LEU A 93 -13.66 2.23 10.87
CA LEU A 93 -14.36 3.32 11.54
C LEU A 93 -15.67 2.84 12.15
N GLN A 94 -16.47 2.06 11.43
CA GLN A 94 -17.82 1.69 11.82
C GLN A 94 -17.92 1.03 13.21
N PRO A 95 -17.10 0.05 13.59
CA PRO A 95 -17.20 -0.56 14.92
C PRO A 95 -16.85 0.38 16.07
N ASN A 96 -16.16 1.47 15.81
CA ASN A 96 -15.70 2.44 16.81
C ASN A 96 -16.58 3.70 16.90
N LEU A 97 -17.62 3.83 16.07
CA LEU A 97 -18.40 5.08 15.96
C LEU A 97 -19.03 5.51 17.26
N VAL A 98 -19.69 4.60 17.97
CA VAL A 98 -20.41 4.91 19.23
C VAL A 98 -19.41 5.29 20.31
N TRP A 99 -18.33 4.51 20.44
CA TRP A 99 -17.28 4.80 21.43
C TRP A 99 -16.62 6.15 21.17
N MET A 100 -16.24 6.43 19.92
CA MET A 100 -15.62 7.71 19.54
C MET A 100 -16.57 8.89 19.72
N ALA A 101 -17.86 8.73 19.36
CA ALA A 101 -18.85 9.79 19.58
C ALA A 101 -18.97 10.14 21.06
N THR A 102 -19.04 9.12 21.95
CA THR A 102 -19.10 9.31 23.39
C THR A 102 -17.81 9.95 23.94
N HIS A 103 -16.65 9.51 23.45
CA HIS A 103 -15.36 10.06 23.84
C HIS A 103 -15.22 11.54 23.45
N LEU A 104 -15.54 11.88 22.21
CA LEU A 104 -15.50 13.26 21.72
C LEU A 104 -16.52 14.16 22.42
N ALA A 105 -17.68 13.62 22.77
CA ALA A 105 -18.67 14.35 23.58
C ALA A 105 -18.16 14.68 24.97
N HIS A 106 -17.44 13.75 25.63
CA HIS A 106 -16.83 14.00 26.93
C HIS A 106 -15.80 15.13 26.90
N HIS A 107 -15.14 15.34 25.77
CA HIS A 107 -14.16 16.42 25.54
C HIS A 107 -14.79 17.70 24.95
N GLY A 108 -16.10 17.73 24.73
CA GLY A 108 -16.79 18.90 24.17
C GLY A 108 -16.61 19.12 22.67
N GLU A 109 -16.03 18.14 21.95
CA GLU A 109 -15.77 18.21 20.51
C GLU A 109 -16.96 17.76 19.64
N LEU A 110 -17.94 17.09 20.24
CA LEU A 110 -19.14 16.61 19.55
C LEU A 110 -20.34 16.66 20.45
N GLU A 111 -21.43 17.26 19.97
CA GLU A 111 -22.73 17.15 20.66
C GLU A 111 -23.39 15.81 20.30
N THR A 112 -23.80 15.06 21.32
CA THR A 112 -24.43 13.76 21.12
C THR A 112 -25.81 13.70 21.73
N SER A 113 -26.77 13.14 20.98
CA SER A 113 -28.09 12.77 21.47
C SER A 113 -28.22 11.25 21.57
N SER A 114 -29.13 10.74 22.39
CA SER A 114 -29.44 9.31 22.45
C SER A 114 -29.84 8.76 21.08
N HIS A 115 -30.57 9.56 20.29
CA HIS A 115 -30.98 9.21 18.93
C HIS A 115 -29.77 9.12 17.97
N LEU A 116 -28.80 10.04 18.05
CA LEU A 116 -27.58 9.98 17.24
C LEU A 116 -26.77 8.72 17.57
N LEU A 117 -26.59 8.41 18.85
CA LEU A 117 -25.84 7.20 19.27
C LEU A 117 -26.53 5.92 18.80
N GLU A 118 -27.86 5.85 18.85
CA GLU A 118 -28.63 4.74 18.29
C GLU A 118 -28.42 4.62 16.78
N GLN A 119 -28.48 5.71 16.03
CA GLN A 119 -28.23 5.69 14.59
C GLN A 119 -26.81 5.25 14.26
N LEU A 120 -25.80 5.70 15.01
CA LEU A 120 -24.41 5.31 14.83
C LEU A 120 -24.17 3.82 15.15
N SER A 121 -24.92 3.24 16.08
CA SER A 121 -24.82 1.81 16.42
C SER A 121 -25.37 0.91 15.30
N HIS A 122 -26.37 1.37 14.56
CA HIS A 122 -27.04 0.59 13.52
C HIS A 122 -26.57 0.90 12.09
N ILE A 123 -25.71 1.90 11.90
CA ILE A 123 -25.23 2.29 10.57
C ILE A 123 -24.33 1.22 9.96
N SER A 124 -24.60 0.82 8.72
CA SER A 124 -23.77 -0.18 8.02
C SER A 124 -22.49 0.43 7.46
N VAL A 125 -21.43 -0.37 7.35
CA VAL A 125 -20.15 -0.01 6.72
C VAL A 125 -20.35 0.62 5.33
N SER A 126 -21.25 0.05 4.51
CA SER A 126 -21.56 0.58 3.17
C SER A 126 -22.19 1.97 3.21
N THR A 127 -22.98 2.27 4.25
CA THR A 127 -23.58 3.59 4.44
C THR A 127 -22.53 4.59 4.92
N VAL A 128 -21.67 4.22 5.89
CA VAL A 128 -20.53 5.03 6.33
C VAL A 128 -19.65 5.38 5.14
N LYS A 129 -19.28 4.41 4.31
CA LYS A 129 -18.46 4.62 3.11
C LYS A 129 -19.07 5.62 2.12
N ARG A 130 -20.39 5.50 1.86
CA ARG A 130 -21.12 6.43 0.98
C ARG A 130 -21.22 7.84 1.57
N THR A 131 -21.45 7.94 2.87
CA THR A 131 -21.52 9.21 3.59
C THR A 131 -20.18 9.91 3.60
N LEU A 132 -19.10 9.22 3.98
CA LEU A 132 -17.74 9.77 3.97
C LEU A 132 -17.30 10.21 2.57
N LYS A 133 -17.66 9.45 1.52
CA LYS A 133 -17.40 9.86 0.14
C LYS A 133 -18.13 11.16 -0.23
N ARG A 134 -19.37 11.34 0.21
CA ARG A 134 -20.15 12.53 -0.05
C ARG A 134 -19.59 13.74 0.72
N ILE A 135 -19.34 13.60 2.03
CA ILE A 135 -18.76 14.64 2.87
C ILE A 135 -17.40 15.09 2.35
N GLY A 136 -16.57 14.14 1.91
CA GLY A 136 -15.25 14.44 1.35
C GLY A 136 -15.26 15.14 -0.01
N GLN A 137 -16.43 15.34 -0.65
CA GLN A 137 -16.56 16.14 -1.88
C GLN A 137 -16.62 17.65 -1.57
N ASP A 138 -17.03 18.01 -0.35
CA ASP A 138 -17.21 19.42 0.07
C ASP A 138 -15.90 20.02 0.60
N GLU A 139 -14.90 19.21 0.91
CA GLU A 139 -13.57 19.65 1.37
C GLU A 139 -12.50 19.26 0.36
N PRO A 140 -11.80 20.24 -0.26
CA PRO A 140 -10.69 19.95 -1.15
C PRO A 140 -9.54 19.32 -0.35
N ARG A 141 -9.39 18.02 -0.47
CA ARG A 141 -8.24 17.31 0.11
C ARG A 141 -7.03 17.52 -0.78
N LEU A 142 -5.91 17.85 -0.17
CA LEU A 142 -4.63 17.73 -0.85
C LEU A 142 -4.54 16.30 -1.43
N PRO A 143 -4.27 16.16 -2.74
CA PRO A 143 -4.19 14.84 -3.33
C PRO A 143 -3.15 14.02 -2.58
N ARG A 144 -3.57 12.94 -1.93
CA ARG A 144 -2.61 11.95 -1.43
C ARG A 144 -1.71 11.61 -2.60
N ARG A 145 -0.40 11.70 -2.42
CA ARG A 145 0.56 11.22 -3.42
C ARG A 145 0.05 9.85 -3.87
N ARG A 146 -0.27 9.73 -5.16
CA ARG A 146 -0.55 8.40 -5.73
C ARG A 146 0.64 7.53 -5.35
N PRO A 147 0.43 6.25 -4.98
CA PRO A 147 1.55 5.35 -4.81
C PRO A 147 2.43 5.53 -6.04
N SER A 148 3.71 5.85 -5.83
CA SER A 148 4.63 6.09 -6.93
C SER A 148 4.49 4.90 -7.88
N ARG A 149 4.34 5.14 -9.16
CA ARG A 149 4.47 4.06 -10.15
C ARG A 149 5.77 3.38 -9.81
N GLY A 150 5.69 2.07 -9.48
CA GLY A 150 6.83 1.30 -9.01
C GLY A 150 8.06 1.64 -9.86
N ASN A 151 9.17 1.87 -9.20
CA ASN A 151 10.40 2.32 -9.82
C ASN A 151 10.69 1.44 -11.04
N LYS A 152 10.86 2.04 -12.21
CA LYS A 152 11.12 1.28 -13.45
C LYS A 152 12.38 0.41 -13.32
N GLY A 153 13.39 0.89 -12.57
CA GLY A 153 14.63 0.18 -12.30
C GLY A 153 14.45 -1.11 -11.49
N THR A 154 13.36 -1.26 -10.71
CA THR A 154 13.11 -2.50 -9.95
C THR A 154 12.48 -3.63 -10.76
N ARG A 155 12.01 -3.38 -11.99
CA ARG A 155 11.29 -4.40 -12.78
C ARG A 155 12.16 -5.59 -13.14
N ASP A 156 13.44 -5.34 -13.40
CA ASP A 156 14.38 -6.34 -13.87
C ASP A 156 15.17 -7.00 -12.73
N VAL A 157 14.95 -6.55 -11.47
CA VAL A 157 15.58 -7.12 -10.29
C VAL A 157 14.67 -8.19 -9.69
N PRO A 158 15.11 -9.47 -9.60
CA PRO A 158 14.31 -10.58 -9.11
C PRO A 158 13.91 -10.38 -7.64
N MET A 159 12.68 -10.80 -7.31
CA MET A 159 12.16 -10.84 -5.95
C MET A 159 12.45 -12.20 -5.33
N GLU A 160 13.37 -12.25 -4.40
CA GLU A 160 13.78 -13.47 -3.73
C GLU A 160 14.28 -13.17 -2.31
N ARG A 161 14.80 -14.13 -1.62
CA ARG A 161 15.55 -13.96 -0.37
C ARG A 161 16.89 -14.66 -0.48
N ILE A 162 17.88 -14.23 0.29
CA ILE A 162 19.10 -15.01 0.51
C ILE A 162 18.74 -16.22 1.39
N ALA A 163 19.29 -17.38 1.08
CA ALA A 163 19.07 -18.58 1.88
C ALA A 163 19.61 -18.37 3.30
N TRP A 164 18.83 -18.76 4.32
CA TRP A 164 19.26 -18.55 5.72
C TRP A 164 20.45 -19.41 6.13
N ASN A 165 20.70 -20.47 5.43
CA ASN A 165 21.82 -21.39 5.62
C ASN A 165 22.91 -21.19 4.57
N GLU A 166 23.00 -19.98 3.99
CA GLU A 166 24.07 -19.62 3.06
C GLU A 166 25.43 -19.80 3.77
N GLN A 167 26.35 -20.51 3.11
CA GLN A 167 27.67 -20.80 3.67
C GLN A 167 28.78 -20.04 2.92
N GLN A 168 28.49 -19.54 1.73
CA GLN A 168 29.45 -18.82 0.94
C GLN A 168 29.47 -17.35 1.31
N PRO A 169 30.62 -16.78 1.72
CA PRO A 169 30.75 -15.33 1.93
C PRO A 169 30.48 -14.55 0.64
N GLY A 170 29.91 -13.35 0.78
CA GLY A 170 29.64 -12.45 -0.33
C GLY A 170 28.13 -12.19 -0.60
N HIS A 171 27.24 -12.77 0.20
CA HIS A 171 25.79 -12.58 0.09
C HIS A 171 25.30 -11.58 1.14
N PHE A 172 25.10 -10.33 0.72
CA PHE A 172 24.79 -9.22 1.61
C PHE A 172 23.32 -8.85 1.64
N GLU A 173 22.73 -8.77 2.84
CA GLU A 173 21.54 -7.98 3.09
C GLU A 173 21.94 -6.52 3.34
N ALA A 174 21.15 -5.57 2.83
CA ALA A 174 21.38 -4.14 3.03
C ALA A 174 20.13 -3.41 3.46
N ASP A 175 20.30 -2.43 4.36
CA ASP A 175 19.23 -1.56 4.83
C ASP A 175 19.75 -0.15 5.15
N LEU A 176 18.82 0.82 5.28
CA LEU A 176 19.14 2.21 5.55
C LEU A 176 18.54 2.65 6.89
N VAL A 177 19.37 2.88 7.89
CA VAL A 177 18.94 3.39 9.19
C VAL A 177 18.76 4.91 9.11
N HIS A 178 17.56 5.38 9.40
CA HIS A 178 17.18 6.80 9.34
C HIS A 178 17.39 7.47 10.69
N HIS A 179 18.29 8.47 10.79
CA HIS A 179 18.50 9.29 12.00
C HIS A 179 17.68 10.59 11.92
N CYS A 180 16.37 10.46 11.75
CA CYS A 180 15.46 11.59 11.54
C CYS A 180 14.83 12.14 12.83
N GLY A 181 15.00 11.47 13.96
CA GLY A 181 14.29 11.81 15.19
C GLY A 181 12.76 11.72 15.02
N LEU A 182 12.05 12.67 15.59
CA LEU A 182 10.58 12.73 15.52
C LEU A 182 10.04 13.25 14.18
N SER A 183 10.89 13.78 13.30
CA SER A 183 10.47 14.37 12.02
C SER A 183 11.35 13.92 10.86
N ALA A 184 10.74 13.36 9.82
CA ALA A 184 11.41 12.98 8.58
C ALA A 184 11.51 14.13 7.57
N SER A 185 11.24 15.38 7.95
CA SER A 185 11.36 16.55 7.08
C SER A 185 12.80 17.04 6.97
N GLY A 186 13.17 17.55 5.80
CA GLY A 186 14.53 18.03 5.51
C GLY A 186 15.55 16.90 5.31
N GLU A 187 16.82 17.26 5.22
CA GLU A 187 17.91 16.30 5.14
C GLU A 187 18.37 15.89 6.54
N TYR A 188 18.78 14.66 6.68
CA TYR A 188 19.31 14.09 7.92
C TYR A 188 20.26 12.94 7.60
N VAL A 189 20.99 12.49 8.62
CA VAL A 189 21.97 11.43 8.48
C VAL A 189 21.28 10.08 8.32
N HIS A 190 21.82 9.27 7.43
CA HIS A 190 21.46 7.88 7.25
C HIS A 190 22.68 6.99 7.48
N THR A 191 22.48 5.81 8.05
CA THR A 191 23.52 4.78 8.08
C THR A 191 23.18 3.71 7.05
N ILE A 192 24.03 3.55 6.03
CA ILE A 192 24.02 2.39 5.15
C ILE A 192 24.59 1.23 5.96
N GLN A 193 23.81 0.18 6.16
CA GLN A 193 24.22 -1.04 6.84
C GLN A 193 24.15 -2.20 5.88
N MET A 194 25.22 -3.01 5.85
CA MET A 194 25.30 -4.24 5.06
C MET A 194 25.80 -5.37 5.93
N ILE A 195 25.16 -6.54 5.83
CA ILE A 195 25.51 -7.74 6.60
C ILE A 195 25.66 -8.91 5.63
N ASP A 196 26.81 -9.57 5.66
CA ASP A 196 27.01 -10.85 4.98
C ASP A 196 26.31 -11.97 5.74
N VAL A 197 25.44 -12.69 5.05
CA VAL A 197 24.59 -13.73 5.68
C VAL A 197 25.40 -14.92 6.16
N ALA A 198 26.45 -15.31 5.44
CA ALA A 198 27.27 -16.47 5.76
C ALA A 198 28.21 -16.22 6.95
N THR A 199 28.80 -15.03 7.03
CA THR A 199 29.87 -14.72 8.02
C THR A 199 29.44 -13.76 9.11
N ALA A 200 28.26 -13.14 8.99
CA ALA A 200 27.82 -12.01 9.80
C ALA A 200 28.76 -10.78 9.73
N TRP A 201 29.63 -10.70 8.70
CA TRP A 201 30.46 -9.53 8.46
C TRP A 201 29.59 -8.30 8.28
N SER A 202 29.89 -7.23 9.00
CA SER A 202 29.05 -6.04 9.07
C SER A 202 29.80 -4.79 8.62
N GLU A 203 29.29 -4.12 7.61
CA GLU A 203 29.74 -2.81 7.17
C GLU A 203 28.70 -1.73 7.47
N ARG A 204 29.18 -0.56 7.89
CA ARG A 204 28.34 0.60 8.22
C ARG A 204 29.02 1.87 7.77
N VAL A 205 28.27 2.73 7.10
CA VAL A 205 28.73 4.05 6.66
C VAL A 205 27.62 5.07 6.89
N ALA A 206 27.93 6.15 7.59
CA ALA A 206 27.04 7.28 7.76
C ALA A 206 27.14 8.20 6.55
N VAL A 207 26.01 8.64 6.05
CA VAL A 207 25.87 9.57 4.92
C VAL A 207 24.87 10.67 5.24
N LEU A 208 25.08 11.90 4.80
CA LEU A 208 24.12 13.00 4.95
C LEU A 208 23.20 13.06 3.73
N GLY A 209 21.90 12.86 3.96
CA GLY A 209 20.93 12.72 2.88
C GLY A 209 21.00 11.36 2.19
N ARG A 210 20.20 11.16 1.15
CA ARG A 210 20.10 9.89 0.39
C ARG A 210 20.04 10.08 -1.12
N SER A 211 20.71 11.15 -1.61
CA SER A 211 20.85 11.33 -3.05
C SER A 211 21.69 10.17 -3.64
N TYR A 212 21.51 9.88 -4.91
CA TYR A 212 22.23 8.78 -5.56
C TYR A 212 23.76 8.94 -5.49
N LEU A 213 24.28 10.15 -5.57
CA LEU A 213 25.73 10.42 -5.45
C LEU A 213 26.24 10.14 -4.03
N VAL A 214 25.47 10.53 -3.02
CA VAL A 214 25.81 10.30 -1.62
C VAL A 214 25.78 8.80 -1.30
N MET A 215 24.78 8.09 -1.79
CA MET A 215 24.68 6.63 -1.63
C MET A 215 25.81 5.90 -2.35
N GLU A 216 26.13 6.29 -3.58
CA GLU A 216 27.29 5.75 -4.31
C GLU A 216 28.58 5.91 -3.52
N GLY A 217 28.84 7.12 -2.99
CA GLY A 217 30.04 7.40 -2.15
C GLY A 217 30.10 6.48 -0.93
N GLY A 218 28.96 6.25 -0.26
CA GLY A 218 28.84 5.31 0.86
C GLY A 218 29.15 3.87 0.44
N PHE A 219 28.59 3.42 -0.67
CA PHE A 219 28.85 2.05 -1.19
C PHE A 219 30.30 1.87 -1.65
N ARG A 220 30.92 2.86 -2.29
CA ARG A 220 32.35 2.78 -2.64
C ARG A 220 33.24 2.61 -1.40
N ARG A 221 32.93 3.33 -0.31
CA ARG A 221 33.63 3.17 0.96
C ARG A 221 33.44 1.75 1.53
N ILE A 222 32.23 1.19 1.52
CA ILE A 222 31.96 -0.18 1.95
C ILE A 222 32.77 -1.17 1.10
N LEU A 223 32.67 -1.09 -0.23
CA LEU A 223 33.36 -2.00 -1.14
C LEU A 223 34.88 -2.02 -0.93
N SER A 224 35.50 -0.86 -0.62
CA SER A 224 36.94 -0.78 -0.37
C SER A 224 37.40 -1.47 0.91
N ARG A 225 36.47 -1.89 1.78
CA ARG A 225 36.75 -2.49 3.10
C ARG A 225 36.37 -3.97 3.18
N LEU A 226 35.69 -4.50 2.17
CA LEU A 226 35.26 -5.90 2.17
C LEU A 226 36.49 -6.82 2.02
N PRO A 227 36.62 -7.83 2.88
CA PRO A 227 37.74 -8.78 2.82
C PRO A 227 37.54 -9.90 1.78
N PHE A 228 36.34 -9.98 1.17
CA PHE A 228 35.96 -10.98 0.18
C PHE A 228 35.07 -10.36 -0.90
N PRO A 229 34.97 -10.99 -2.08
CA PRO A 229 34.16 -10.49 -3.17
C PRO A 229 32.66 -10.43 -2.78
N MET A 230 31.96 -9.41 -3.24
CA MET A 230 30.50 -9.32 -3.16
C MET A 230 29.91 -10.11 -4.33
N LEU A 231 29.08 -11.12 -4.03
CA LEU A 231 28.43 -11.99 -5.01
C LEU A 231 26.95 -11.61 -5.20
N GLN A 232 26.29 -11.23 -4.09
CA GLN A 232 24.88 -10.85 -4.10
C GLN A 232 24.64 -9.65 -3.19
N LEU A 233 23.80 -8.73 -3.65
CA LEU A 233 23.28 -7.64 -2.84
C LEU A 233 21.76 -7.71 -2.80
N HIS A 234 21.20 -7.75 -1.59
CA HIS A 234 19.78 -7.89 -1.30
C HIS A 234 19.31 -6.76 -0.38
N PRO A 235 19.02 -5.56 -0.90
CA PRO A 235 18.40 -4.50 -0.13
C PRO A 235 16.88 -4.67 -0.06
N ASP A 236 16.24 -3.81 0.76
CA ASP A 236 14.81 -3.64 0.70
C ASP A 236 14.33 -3.07 -0.64
N ASN A 237 13.01 -2.83 -0.80
CA ASN A 237 12.45 -2.27 -2.03
C ASN A 237 12.60 -0.73 -2.15
N GLY A 238 13.46 -0.11 -1.34
CA GLY A 238 13.66 1.33 -1.32
C GLY A 238 14.20 1.88 -2.64
N SER A 239 13.69 3.04 -3.06
CA SER A 239 14.17 3.72 -4.27
C SER A 239 15.60 4.22 -4.15
N GLU A 240 16.11 4.33 -2.94
CA GLU A 240 17.49 4.68 -2.59
C GLU A 240 18.52 3.62 -2.98
N PHE A 241 18.08 2.37 -3.18
CA PHE A 241 18.93 1.26 -3.63
C PHE A 241 18.77 0.98 -5.12
N PHE A 242 17.57 1.19 -5.66
CA PHE A 242 17.19 0.78 -7.02
C PHE A 242 16.81 1.97 -7.91
N ASN A 243 17.72 2.90 -8.12
CA ASN A 243 17.61 3.92 -9.15
C ASN A 243 18.57 3.63 -10.31
N ASP A 244 18.30 4.21 -11.49
CA ASP A 244 19.09 3.93 -12.71
C ASP A 244 20.59 4.26 -12.56
N HIS A 245 20.94 5.20 -11.68
CA HIS A 245 22.33 5.55 -11.40
C HIS A 245 23.04 4.45 -10.60
N LEU A 246 22.44 4.02 -9.50
CA LEU A 246 23.01 2.97 -8.64
C LEU A 246 23.03 1.61 -9.34
N LEU A 247 22.03 1.31 -10.17
CA LEU A 247 22.04 0.08 -10.98
C LEU A 247 23.23 0.06 -11.95
N ARG A 248 23.55 1.20 -12.59
CA ARG A 248 24.77 1.32 -13.39
C ARG A 248 26.03 1.22 -12.55
N PHE A 249 26.08 1.93 -11.43
CA PHE A 249 27.20 1.86 -10.50
C PHE A 249 27.49 0.41 -10.09
N TRP A 250 26.47 -0.36 -9.69
CA TRP A 250 26.66 -1.76 -9.30
C TRP A 250 27.20 -2.62 -10.44
N LYS A 251 26.69 -2.43 -11.65
CA LYS A 251 27.15 -3.13 -12.84
C LYS A 251 28.61 -2.84 -13.18
N ASP A 252 29.05 -1.60 -12.94
CA ASP A 252 30.41 -1.18 -13.26
C ASP A 252 31.40 -1.46 -12.12
N ALA A 253 30.95 -1.43 -10.86
CA ALA A 253 31.80 -1.56 -9.68
C ALA A 253 32.06 -3.02 -9.25
N VAL A 254 31.13 -3.94 -9.55
CA VAL A 254 31.24 -5.35 -9.12
C VAL A 254 30.88 -6.28 -10.27
N VAL A 255 31.84 -7.07 -10.69
CA VAL A 255 31.67 -8.04 -11.77
C VAL A 255 30.72 -9.15 -11.32
N ASP A 256 29.75 -9.52 -12.18
CA ASP A 256 28.78 -10.61 -11.96
C ASP A 256 27.95 -10.49 -10.67
N LEU A 257 27.74 -9.26 -10.17
CA LEU A 257 26.90 -9.03 -9.00
C LEU A 257 25.45 -9.44 -9.27
N ARG A 258 24.93 -10.35 -8.46
CA ARG A 258 23.51 -10.68 -8.41
C ARG A 258 22.75 -9.66 -7.56
N LEU A 259 21.91 -8.88 -8.18
CA LEU A 259 20.97 -7.99 -7.47
C LEU A 259 19.67 -8.75 -7.24
N SER A 260 19.14 -8.67 -6.02
CA SER A 260 17.84 -9.20 -5.65
C SER A 260 17.14 -8.23 -4.70
N ARG A 261 15.85 -8.42 -4.47
CA ARG A 261 15.06 -7.54 -3.61
C ARG A 261 13.98 -8.31 -2.85
N ASN A 262 13.50 -7.73 -1.76
CA ASN A 262 12.48 -8.32 -0.92
C ASN A 262 11.20 -8.66 -1.68
N ARG A 263 10.60 -9.79 -1.34
CA ARG A 263 9.28 -10.17 -1.80
C ARG A 263 8.22 -9.30 -1.11
N PRO A 264 7.14 -8.91 -1.81
CA PRO A 264 6.09 -8.10 -1.21
C PRO A 264 5.49 -8.76 0.04
N TYR A 265 5.30 -7.97 1.10
CA TYR A 265 4.67 -8.41 2.36
C TYR A 265 5.42 -9.51 3.15
N GLN A 266 6.68 -9.82 2.80
CA GLN A 266 7.52 -10.78 3.53
C GLN A 266 8.48 -10.03 4.44
N LYS A 267 8.16 -9.93 5.73
CA LYS A 267 8.95 -9.18 6.72
C LYS A 267 10.31 -9.80 7.06
N ASN A 268 10.49 -11.09 6.77
CA ASN A 268 11.69 -11.82 7.17
C ASN A 268 12.75 -11.94 6.04
N ASP A 269 12.56 -11.22 4.95
CA ASP A 269 13.49 -11.32 3.82
C ASP A 269 14.81 -10.61 4.09
N ASN A 270 14.88 -9.62 5.01
CA ASN A 270 16.06 -8.86 5.46
C ASN A 270 16.33 -9.02 6.97
N ARG A 271 16.10 -10.19 7.54
CA ARG A 271 16.11 -10.39 8.99
C ARG A 271 17.46 -10.15 9.64
N PHE A 272 18.57 -10.47 8.97
CA PHE A 272 19.91 -10.33 9.52
C PHE A 272 20.27 -8.85 9.68
N VAL A 273 20.06 -8.05 8.64
CA VAL A 273 20.31 -6.62 8.71
C VAL A 273 19.36 -5.90 9.66
N GLU A 274 18.08 -6.28 9.73
CA GLU A 274 17.11 -5.72 10.67
C GLU A 274 17.49 -6.01 12.13
N GLN A 275 17.89 -7.25 12.44
CA GLN A 275 18.37 -7.63 13.78
C GLN A 275 19.61 -6.82 14.16
N LYS A 276 20.59 -6.73 13.29
CA LYS A 276 21.83 -6.00 13.54
C LYS A 276 21.63 -4.48 13.56
N GLN A 277 20.62 -3.95 12.89
CA GLN A 277 20.22 -2.54 13.01
C GLN A 277 19.87 -2.17 14.45
N SER A 278 19.11 -3.01 15.15
CA SER A 278 18.76 -2.79 16.54
C SER A 278 20.00 -2.86 17.46
N THR A 279 20.83 -3.88 17.31
CA THR A 279 21.94 -4.16 18.21
C THR A 279 23.22 -3.36 17.91
N LEU A 280 23.48 -3.02 16.65
CA LEU A 280 24.72 -2.34 16.23
C LEU A 280 24.57 -0.84 15.98
N VAL A 281 23.37 -0.35 15.76
CA VAL A 281 23.11 1.07 15.48
C VAL A 281 22.24 1.69 16.55
N ARG A 282 21.02 1.19 16.72
CA ARG A 282 20.05 1.80 17.64
C ARG A 282 20.44 1.68 19.12
N ALA A 283 21.05 0.57 19.50
CA ALA A 283 21.52 0.38 20.88
C ALA A 283 22.58 1.42 21.31
N TYR A 284 23.36 1.95 20.37
CA TYR A 284 24.41 2.95 20.64
C TYR A 284 23.97 4.38 20.38
N LEU A 285 23.18 4.61 19.35
CA LEU A 285 22.84 5.95 18.88
C LEU A 285 21.41 6.40 19.24
N GLY A 286 20.58 5.47 19.69
CA GLY A 286 19.17 5.79 19.97
C GLY A 286 18.40 6.21 18.73
N TYR A 287 17.46 7.14 18.92
CA TYR A 287 16.54 7.62 17.90
C TYR A 287 16.61 9.12 17.69
N ASP A 288 17.65 9.78 18.18
CA ASP A 288 17.80 11.20 18.06
C ASP A 288 18.04 11.64 16.59
N ARG A 289 17.74 12.90 16.31
CA ARG A 289 17.98 13.48 15.00
C ARG A 289 19.44 13.88 14.85
N LEU A 290 20.04 13.41 13.76
CA LEU A 290 21.38 13.80 13.33
C LEU A 290 21.26 14.39 11.90
N ASP A 291 21.71 15.61 11.67
CA ASP A 291 21.49 16.31 10.40
C ASP A 291 22.65 17.24 9.97
N SER A 292 23.82 17.06 10.57
CA SER A 292 25.00 17.86 10.22
C SER A 292 26.16 17.02 9.67
N VAL A 293 27.03 17.67 8.90
CA VAL A 293 28.27 17.06 8.39
C VAL A 293 29.18 16.64 9.53
N ALA A 294 29.26 17.43 10.61
CA ALA A 294 30.07 17.10 11.78
C ALA A 294 29.60 15.78 12.46
N GLN A 295 28.29 15.62 12.61
CA GLN A 295 27.69 14.41 13.14
C GLN A 295 27.91 13.20 12.22
N THR A 296 27.80 13.39 10.90
CA THR A 296 28.09 12.34 9.90
C THR A 296 29.53 11.84 10.02
N ASN A 297 30.49 12.78 10.14
CA ASN A 297 31.90 12.45 10.29
C ASN A 297 32.18 11.77 11.63
N GLY A 298 31.58 12.25 12.72
CA GLY A 298 31.70 11.63 14.05
C GLY A 298 31.17 10.19 14.06
N LEU A 299 30.03 9.94 13.39
CA LEU A 299 29.49 8.58 13.22
C LEU A 299 30.43 7.69 12.41
N ASN A 300 31.00 8.19 11.33
CA ASN A 300 31.96 7.41 10.55
C ASN A 300 33.21 7.06 11.37
N GLN A 301 33.72 7.98 12.18
CA GLN A 301 34.83 7.69 13.11
C GLN A 301 34.44 6.63 14.14
N LEU A 302 33.24 6.71 14.73
CA LEU A 302 32.73 5.70 15.64
C LEU A 302 32.64 4.33 14.96
N TYR A 303 32.08 4.26 13.76
CA TYR A 303 31.96 3.00 13.00
C TYR A 303 33.34 2.42 12.65
N ASP A 304 34.33 3.24 12.34
CA ASP A 304 35.71 2.79 12.09
C ASP A 304 36.34 2.18 13.35
N MET A 305 36.15 2.79 14.54
CA MET A 305 36.62 2.21 15.81
C MET A 305 35.89 0.91 16.15
N MET A 306 34.60 0.83 15.90
CA MET A 306 33.80 -0.36 16.19
C MET A 306 34.02 -1.50 15.18
N TRP A 307 34.57 -1.22 14.00
CA TRP A 307 34.69 -2.14 12.89
C TRP A 307 35.47 -3.41 13.22
N LEU A 308 36.68 -3.25 13.84
CA LEU A 308 37.51 -4.38 14.26
C LEU A 308 36.81 -5.23 15.31
N TYR A 309 36.22 -4.58 16.33
CA TYR A 309 35.54 -5.29 17.42
C TYR A 309 34.40 -6.16 16.89
N TYR A 310 33.49 -5.59 16.07
CA TYR A 310 32.32 -6.33 15.63
C TYR A 310 32.61 -7.39 14.57
N ASN A 311 33.63 -7.22 13.74
CA ASN A 311 33.94 -8.19 12.70
C ASN A 311 34.88 -9.31 13.17
N PHE A 312 35.64 -9.10 14.21
CA PHE A 312 36.64 -10.09 14.65
C PHE A 312 36.47 -10.59 16.10
N PHE A 313 35.88 -9.79 16.99
CA PHE A 313 35.85 -10.10 18.42
C PHE A 313 34.43 -10.26 19.01
N SER A 314 33.40 -9.73 18.40
CA SER A 314 32.05 -9.94 18.91
C SER A 314 31.58 -11.36 18.64
N HIS A 315 30.95 -12.00 19.64
CA HIS A 315 30.36 -13.32 19.45
C HIS A 315 29.39 -13.30 18.29
N ARG A 316 29.61 -14.21 17.35
CA ARG A 316 28.72 -14.51 16.25
C ARG A 316 27.69 -15.50 16.77
N ASP A 317 26.54 -15.02 17.25
CA ASP A 317 25.38 -15.88 17.30
C ASP A 317 24.86 -16.01 15.86
N PRO A 318 24.72 -17.24 15.37
CA PRO A 318 24.25 -17.53 14.02
C PRO A 318 22.81 -17.09 13.80
#